data_4929473a494202a045dadf88a38b3373
#
_entry.id   4929473a494202a045dadf88a38b3373
#
_cell.length_a   1.000
_cell.length_b   1.000
_cell.length_c   1.000
_cell.angle_alpha   90.00
_cell.angle_beta   90.00
_cell.angle_gamma   90.00
#
_symmetry.space_group_name_H-M   'P 1'
#
loop_
_entity.id
_entity.type
_entity.pdbx_description
1 polymer ?
#
loop_
_entity_poly.entity_id
_entity_poly.type
_entity_poly.pdbx_seq_one_letter_code
_entity_poly.pdbx_strand_id
1 'polypeptide(L)'
;MKHKRVVVVTLLFLLVCSFNVFASKRPEPNLIFMGEVEEVQRNEDDNTLNIKVEGYIKGITIKSKELIAVVDSETLIFPNECPKEGEEIDIKKVDPKSFKVEKGDVIFLVLSEAMTKSNPPQASAKSIQVTYKK
;
A
#
# COMPACT_ATOMS: atom_id res chain seq x y z
N MET A 1 -55.43 -24.61 2.19
CA MET A 1 -54.42 -24.32 3.24
C MET A 1 -53.02 -24.85 2.90
N LYS A 2 -52.84 -25.95 2.19
CA LYS A 2 -51.52 -26.50 1.81
C LYS A 2 -50.73 -25.58 0.90
N HIS A 3 -51.35 -24.89 -0.06
CA HIS A 3 -50.70 -24.00 -1.00
C HIS A 3 -50.13 -22.73 -0.34
N LYS A 4 -50.75 -22.18 0.69
CA LYS A 4 -50.25 -21.01 1.44
C LYS A 4 -48.98 -21.33 2.19
N ARG A 5 -48.83 -22.54 2.75
CA ARG A 5 -47.63 -23.00 3.45
C ARG A 5 -46.46 -23.20 2.50
N VAL A 6 -46.72 -23.75 1.31
CA VAL A 6 -45.69 -23.96 0.27
C VAL A 6 -45.16 -22.60 -0.22
N VAL A 7 -46.03 -21.63 -0.48
CA VAL A 7 -45.66 -20.30 -0.94
C VAL A 7 -44.80 -19.59 0.11
N VAL A 8 -45.16 -19.69 1.39
CA VAL A 8 -44.39 -19.06 2.49
C VAL A 8 -43.01 -19.69 2.61
N VAL A 9 -42.89 -21.03 2.51
CA VAL A 9 -41.59 -21.72 2.58
C VAL A 9 -40.70 -21.38 1.40
N THR A 10 -41.30 -21.28 0.19
CA THR A 10 -40.55 -20.92 -1.02
C THR A 10 -40.06 -19.47 -0.95
N LEU A 11 -40.89 -18.55 -0.42
CA LEU A 11 -40.51 -17.15 -0.23
C LEU A 11 -39.38 -17.00 0.82
N LEU A 12 -39.47 -17.80 1.90
CA LEU A 12 -38.42 -17.83 2.95
C LEU A 12 -37.10 -18.37 2.40
N PHE A 13 -37.15 -19.38 1.53
CA PHE A 13 -35.94 -19.95 0.90
C PHE A 13 -35.29 -18.99 -0.08
N LEU A 14 -36.07 -18.24 -0.84
CA LEU A 14 -35.57 -17.17 -1.72
C LEU A 14 -34.92 -16.04 -0.93
N LEU A 15 -35.44 -15.70 0.25
CA LEU A 15 -34.87 -14.67 1.12
C LEU A 15 -33.52 -15.08 1.70
N VAL A 16 -33.35 -16.36 2.05
CA VAL A 16 -32.08 -16.90 2.60
C VAL A 16 -31.00 -16.98 1.52
N CYS A 17 -31.37 -17.25 0.26
CA CYS A 17 -30.41 -17.29 -0.85
C CYS A 17 -29.88 -15.90 -1.26
N SER A 18 -30.55 -14.82 -0.86
CA SER A 18 -30.18 -13.46 -1.23
C SER A 18 -29.00 -12.89 -0.45
N PHE A 19 -28.54 -13.54 0.64
CA PHE A 19 -27.48 -13.03 1.49
C PHE A 19 -26.07 -13.52 1.14
N ASN A 20 -25.91 -14.31 0.09
CA ASN A 20 -24.59 -14.76 -0.37
C ASN A 20 -24.01 -13.85 -1.47
N VAL A 21 -24.20 -12.54 -1.39
CA VAL A 21 -23.34 -11.62 -2.12
C VAL A 21 -22.02 -11.55 -1.36
N PHE A 22 -21.14 -12.50 -1.58
CA PHE A 22 -19.73 -12.32 -1.32
C PHE A 22 -19.28 -11.13 -2.20
N ALA A 23 -19.28 -9.94 -1.62
CA ALA A 23 -18.52 -8.86 -2.17
C ALA A 23 -17.06 -9.31 -2.14
N SER A 24 -16.61 -9.94 -3.23
CA SER A 24 -15.18 -10.17 -3.42
C SER A 24 -14.56 -8.77 -3.41
N LYS A 25 -13.87 -8.43 -2.32
CA LYS A 25 -13.04 -7.22 -2.27
C LYS A 25 -12.10 -7.34 -3.47
N ARG A 26 -12.34 -6.50 -4.47
CA ARG A 26 -11.36 -6.35 -5.55
C ARG A 26 -10.05 -5.97 -4.86
N PRO A 27 -8.94 -6.64 -5.17
CA PRO A 27 -7.66 -6.21 -4.62
C PRO A 27 -7.50 -4.72 -4.95
N GLU A 28 -7.29 -3.91 -3.93
CA GLU A 28 -7.06 -2.48 -4.11
C GLU A 28 -5.85 -2.33 -5.05
N PRO A 29 -5.98 -1.55 -6.13
CA PRO A 29 -4.85 -1.33 -7.01
C PRO A 29 -3.72 -0.67 -6.22
N ASN A 30 -2.53 -1.25 -6.28
CA ASN A 30 -1.35 -0.65 -5.69
C ASN A 30 -0.86 0.47 -6.60
N LEU A 31 -0.57 1.63 -6.02
CA LEU A 31 0.11 2.70 -6.70
C LEU A 31 1.61 2.48 -6.58
N ILE A 32 2.30 2.52 -7.69
CA ILE A 32 3.75 2.39 -7.75
C ILE A 32 4.33 3.78 -7.93
N PHE A 33 5.31 4.12 -7.11
CA PHE A 33 6.06 5.38 -7.18
C PHE A 33 7.55 5.10 -7.29
N MET A 34 8.22 5.85 -8.12
CA MET A 34 9.68 5.85 -8.23
C MET A 34 10.18 7.28 -8.32
N GLY A 35 11.12 7.63 -7.47
CA GLY A 35 11.65 8.99 -7.44
C GLY A 35 12.81 9.16 -6.49
N GLU A 36 13.21 10.42 -6.32
CA GLU A 36 14.32 10.84 -5.48
C GLU A 36 13.80 11.43 -4.17
N VAL A 37 14.49 11.13 -3.09
CA VAL A 37 14.19 11.67 -1.75
C VAL A 37 14.65 13.12 -1.67
N GLU A 38 13.74 14.03 -1.35
CA GLU A 38 14.04 15.44 -1.11
C GLU A 38 14.27 15.74 0.36
N GLU A 39 13.48 15.15 1.23
CA GLU A 39 13.51 15.41 2.67
C GLU A 39 13.02 14.17 3.45
N VAL A 40 13.61 13.99 4.63
CA VAL A 40 13.24 12.89 5.54
C VAL A 40 12.94 13.50 6.91
N GLN A 41 11.74 13.27 7.41
CA GLN A 41 11.30 13.69 8.75
C GLN A 41 10.92 12.49 9.58
N ARG A 42 11.54 12.34 10.75
CA ARG A 42 11.21 11.30 11.73
C ARG A 42 10.23 11.87 12.74
N ASN A 43 9.10 11.18 12.90
CA ASN A 43 8.14 11.49 13.92
C ASN A 43 8.26 10.44 15.04
N GLU A 44 8.84 10.85 16.16
CA GLU A 44 9.06 9.94 17.29
C GLU A 44 7.77 9.60 18.02
N ASP A 45 6.80 10.51 18.04
CA ASP A 45 5.53 10.34 18.75
C ASP A 45 4.69 9.23 18.11
N ASP A 46 4.62 9.22 16.79
CA ASP A 46 3.83 8.24 16.03
C ASP A 46 4.68 7.05 15.54
N ASN A 47 5.98 7.07 15.79
CA ASN A 47 6.94 6.09 15.29
C ASN A 47 6.83 5.90 13.77
N THR A 48 6.76 7.01 13.05
CA THR A 48 6.66 7.06 11.59
C THR A 48 7.82 7.82 10.97
N LEU A 49 8.06 7.55 9.70
CA LEU A 49 9.03 8.24 8.88
C LEU A 49 8.32 8.86 7.70
N ASN A 50 8.31 10.19 7.61
CA ASN A 50 7.74 10.92 6.50
C ASN A 50 8.84 11.24 5.49
N ILE A 51 8.74 10.68 4.30
CA ILE A 51 9.72 10.85 3.24
C ILE A 51 9.07 11.68 2.14
N LYS A 52 9.55 12.91 1.98
CA LYS A 52 9.16 13.76 0.86
C LYS A 52 9.94 13.35 -0.38
N VAL A 53 9.23 13.04 -1.45
CA VAL A 53 9.79 12.49 -2.66
C VAL A 53 9.25 13.21 -3.89
N GLU A 54 10.11 13.36 -4.90
CA GLU A 54 9.75 13.85 -6.21
C GLU A 54 10.02 12.76 -7.26
N GLY A 55 9.05 12.46 -8.10
CA GLY A 55 9.20 11.44 -9.11
C GLY A 55 7.93 11.11 -9.85
N TYR A 56 7.78 9.85 -10.21
CA TYR A 56 6.68 9.38 -11.04
C TYR A 56 5.82 8.39 -10.30
N ILE A 57 4.52 8.63 -10.35
CA ILE A 57 3.50 7.70 -9.85
C ILE A 57 2.85 6.99 -11.02
N LYS A 58 2.79 5.67 -10.94
CA LYS A 58 2.09 4.81 -11.87
C LYS A 58 0.79 4.32 -11.23
N GLY A 59 -0.31 4.76 -11.80
CA GLY A 59 -1.64 4.20 -11.57
C GLY A 59 -2.19 3.74 -12.92
N ILE A 60 -3.34 4.25 -13.32
CA ILE A 60 -3.89 4.05 -14.68
C ILE A 60 -3.04 4.81 -15.71
N THR A 61 -2.47 5.96 -15.32
CA THR A 61 -1.56 6.78 -16.11
C THR A 61 -0.30 7.08 -15.30
N ILE A 62 0.81 7.36 -16.01
CA ILE A 62 2.05 7.82 -15.37
C ILE A 62 1.99 9.33 -15.24
N LYS A 63 2.21 9.84 -14.03
CA LYS A 63 2.24 11.28 -13.74
C LYS A 63 3.48 11.62 -12.93
N SER A 64 4.10 12.77 -13.22
CA SER A 64 5.08 13.38 -12.33
C SER A 64 4.38 13.94 -11.11
N LYS A 65 4.93 13.70 -9.93
CA LYS A 65 4.31 14.11 -8.67
C LYS A 65 5.32 14.26 -7.55
N GLU A 66 5.05 15.25 -6.71
CA GLU A 66 5.63 15.38 -5.39
C GLU A 66 4.66 14.79 -4.37
N LEU A 67 5.13 13.97 -3.46
CA LEU A 67 4.32 13.40 -2.41
C LEU A 67 5.13 13.13 -1.13
N ILE A 68 4.43 12.92 -0.03
CA ILE A 68 5.01 12.46 1.24
C ILE A 68 4.60 11.00 1.42
N ALA A 69 5.58 10.12 1.41
CA ALA A 69 5.39 8.72 1.74
C ALA A 69 5.50 8.55 3.26
N VAL A 70 4.45 8.01 3.87
CA VAL A 70 4.43 7.70 5.30
C VAL A 70 4.85 6.25 5.47
N VAL A 71 6.00 6.05 6.09
CA VAL A 71 6.60 4.74 6.37
C VAL A 71 6.45 4.44 7.85
N ASP A 72 5.92 3.29 8.18
CA ASP A 72 5.69 2.83 9.54
C ASP A 72 6.28 1.42 9.77
N SER A 73 6.04 0.86 10.93
CA SER A 73 6.52 -0.47 11.30
C SER A 73 5.87 -1.63 10.51
N GLU A 74 4.81 -1.37 9.77
CA GLU A 74 4.15 -2.36 8.92
C GLU A 74 4.65 -2.31 7.48
N THR A 75 5.38 -1.27 7.11
CA THR A 75 5.98 -1.12 5.77
C THR A 75 7.03 -2.21 5.55
N LEU A 76 6.96 -2.88 4.41
CA LEU A 76 7.91 -3.92 4.03
C LEU A 76 9.12 -3.35 3.31
N ILE A 77 10.29 -3.92 3.55
CA ILE A 77 11.52 -3.58 2.84
C ILE A 77 11.74 -4.59 1.71
N PHE A 78 11.80 -4.12 0.47
CA PHE A 78 12.24 -4.96 -0.64
C PHE A 78 13.77 -4.97 -0.73
N PRO A 79 14.37 -6.15 -0.92
CA PRO A 79 15.80 -6.25 -1.13
C PRO A 79 16.21 -5.64 -2.48
N ASN A 80 17.43 -5.11 -2.54
CA ASN A 80 18.00 -4.54 -3.76
C ASN A 80 18.58 -5.61 -4.71
N GLU A 81 18.75 -6.82 -4.22
CA GLU A 81 19.33 -7.93 -4.97
C GLU A 81 18.24 -8.96 -5.28
N CYS A 82 18.26 -9.48 -6.49
CA CYS A 82 17.40 -10.59 -6.86
C CYS A 82 17.88 -11.85 -6.13
N PRO A 83 16.99 -12.63 -5.51
CA PRO A 83 17.36 -13.89 -4.89
C PRO A 83 17.86 -14.85 -5.96
N LYS A 84 18.80 -15.70 -5.59
CA LYS A 84 19.24 -16.79 -6.45
C LYS A 84 18.15 -17.85 -6.52
N GLU A 85 18.19 -18.65 -7.56
CA GLU A 85 17.23 -19.73 -7.75
C GLU A 85 17.20 -20.66 -6.54
N GLY A 86 16.03 -20.79 -5.90
CA GLY A 86 15.85 -21.61 -4.69
C GLY A 86 16.09 -20.89 -3.36
N GLU A 87 16.48 -19.61 -3.35
CA GLU A 87 16.55 -18.80 -2.13
C GLU A 87 15.18 -18.19 -1.82
N GLU A 88 14.75 -18.32 -0.56
CA GLU A 88 13.58 -17.58 -0.05
C GLU A 88 13.95 -16.13 0.24
N ILE A 89 13.07 -15.22 -0.18
CA ILE A 89 13.24 -13.80 0.13
C ILE A 89 12.80 -13.55 1.57
N ASP A 90 13.73 -13.17 2.43
CA ASP A 90 13.41 -12.68 3.78
C ASP A 90 12.96 -11.22 3.71
N ILE A 91 11.63 -11.03 3.61
CA ILE A 91 11.02 -9.69 3.59
C ILE A 91 10.96 -9.17 5.02
N LYS A 92 11.73 -8.13 5.30
CA LYS A 92 11.78 -7.47 6.60
C LYS A 92 10.80 -6.30 6.65
N LYS A 93 10.32 -6.00 7.87
CA LYS A 93 9.56 -4.78 8.14
C LYS A 93 10.51 -3.63 8.45
N VAL A 94 10.08 -2.41 8.13
CA VAL A 94 10.82 -1.19 8.47
C VAL A 94 10.78 -0.97 9.98
N ASP A 95 11.94 -0.62 10.55
CA ASP A 95 11.98 0.06 11.85
C ASP A 95 12.19 1.57 11.58
N PRO A 96 11.15 2.41 11.76
CA PRO A 96 11.23 3.83 11.43
C PRO A 96 12.33 4.59 12.18
N LYS A 97 12.78 4.08 13.33
CA LYS A 97 13.84 4.72 14.12
C LYS A 97 15.23 4.48 13.54
N SER A 98 15.47 3.31 12.98
CA SER A 98 16.80 2.89 12.50
C SER A 98 16.91 2.81 10.97
N PHE A 99 15.79 2.92 10.25
CA PHE A 99 15.79 2.83 8.79
C PHE A 99 16.61 3.95 8.16
N LYS A 100 17.57 3.57 7.34
CA LYS A 100 18.48 4.51 6.68
C LYS A 100 17.91 4.90 5.32
N VAL A 101 17.61 6.17 5.19
CA VAL A 101 17.24 6.83 3.93
C VAL A 101 17.64 8.29 4.04
N GLU A 102 18.23 8.83 3.00
CA GLU A 102 18.78 10.19 2.99
C GLU A 102 18.33 10.93 1.73
N LYS A 103 18.45 12.26 1.79
CA LYS A 103 18.22 13.11 0.63
C LYS A 103 19.11 12.70 -0.54
N GLY A 104 18.51 12.57 -1.70
CA GLY A 104 19.17 12.17 -2.93
C GLY A 104 19.18 10.66 -3.19
N ASP A 105 18.71 9.85 -2.24
CA ASP A 105 18.48 8.43 -2.50
C ASP A 105 17.35 8.25 -3.51
N VAL A 106 17.48 7.27 -4.37
CA VAL A 106 16.41 6.85 -5.28
C VAL A 106 15.62 5.76 -4.60
N ILE A 107 14.31 5.94 -4.53
CA ILE A 107 13.41 4.98 -3.88
C ILE A 107 12.34 4.48 -4.84
N PHE A 108 11.94 3.25 -4.61
CA PHE A 108 10.78 2.63 -5.22
C PHE A 108 9.78 2.31 -4.11
N LEU A 109 8.55 2.75 -4.31
CA LEU A 109 7.48 2.61 -3.32
C LEU A 109 6.27 1.90 -3.93
N VAL A 110 5.68 1.04 -3.13
CA VAL A 110 4.31 0.59 -3.33
C VAL A 110 3.45 1.31 -2.30
N LEU A 111 2.53 2.13 -2.77
CA LEU A 111 1.71 3.00 -1.95
C LEU A 111 0.28 2.47 -1.82
N SER A 112 -0.38 2.84 -0.73
CA SER A 112 -1.82 2.74 -0.60
C SER A 112 -2.49 3.66 -1.62
N GLU A 113 -3.66 3.26 -2.14
CA GLU A 113 -4.46 4.10 -3.03
C GLU A 113 -5.02 5.34 -2.33
N ALA A 114 -5.24 5.25 -1.03
CA ALA A 114 -5.75 6.36 -0.23
C ALA A 114 -4.66 7.42 -0.04
N MET A 115 -4.89 8.58 -0.64
CA MET A 115 -4.05 9.77 -0.48
C MET A 115 -4.81 10.89 0.21
N THR A 116 -4.11 11.68 1.02
CA THR A 116 -4.67 12.90 1.58
C THR A 116 -4.87 13.97 0.49
N LYS A 117 -5.77 14.91 0.75
CA LYS A 117 -6.00 16.07 -0.14
C LYS A 117 -5.03 17.22 0.12
N SER A 118 -3.99 17.01 0.94
CA SER A 118 -2.96 18.00 1.22
C SER A 118 -2.05 18.27 0.00
N ASN A 119 -1.26 19.33 0.08
CA ASN A 119 -0.28 19.67 -0.94
C ASN A 119 1.09 19.84 -0.27
N PRO A 120 2.07 18.95 -0.48
CA PRO A 120 1.97 17.71 -1.23
C PRO A 120 1.05 16.67 -0.55
N PRO A 121 0.44 15.76 -1.33
CA PRO A 121 -0.39 14.71 -0.77
C PRO A 121 0.45 13.68 -0.01
N GLN A 122 -0.17 13.03 0.97
CA GLN A 122 0.45 11.97 1.75
C GLN A 122 -0.18 10.63 1.41
N ALA A 123 0.63 9.60 1.36
CA ALA A 123 0.19 8.21 1.16
C ALA A 123 0.99 7.26 2.03
N SER A 124 0.33 6.24 2.59
CA SER A 124 1.03 5.18 3.32
C SER A 124 1.82 4.30 2.36
N ALA A 125 3.07 4.03 2.71
CA ALA A 125 3.91 3.10 1.99
C ALA A 125 3.64 1.67 2.47
N LYS A 126 3.22 0.78 1.56
CA LYS A 126 3.09 -0.66 1.83
C LYS A 126 4.45 -1.33 1.78
N SER A 127 5.30 -0.87 0.88
CA SER A 127 6.67 -1.35 0.78
C SER A 127 7.59 -0.28 0.21
N ILE A 128 8.87 -0.41 0.55
CA ILE A 128 9.93 0.50 0.16
C ILE A 128 11.17 -0.27 -0.27
N GLN A 129 11.81 0.20 -1.32
CA GLN A 129 13.14 -0.20 -1.74
C GLN A 129 13.99 1.06 -1.90
N VAL A 130 15.16 1.09 -1.27
CA VAL A 130 16.09 2.22 -1.36
C VAL A 130 17.30 1.78 -2.17
N THR A 131 17.61 2.54 -3.22
CA THR A 131 18.83 2.38 -3.98
C THR A 131 19.81 3.43 -3.51
N TYR A 132 20.83 3.01 -2.78
CA TYR A 132 21.86 3.89 -2.28
C TYR A 132 22.77 4.34 -3.45
N LYS A 133 23.08 5.63 -3.50
CA LYS A 133 24.15 6.12 -4.39
C LYS A 133 25.47 5.52 -3.94
N LYS A 134 26.16 4.82 -4.84
CA LYS A 134 27.53 4.38 -4.63
C LYS A 134 28.50 5.57 -4.74
#